data_9edeebafcfb8f6fe85880b155bb0dce6
#
_entry.id   9edeebafcfb8f6fe85880b155bb0dce6
#
_cell.length_a   1.000
_cell.length_b   1.000
_cell.length_c   1.000
_cell.angle_alpha   90.00
_cell.angle_beta   90.00
_cell.angle_gamma   90.00
#
_symmetry.space_group_name_H-M   'P 1'
#
loop_
_entity.id
_entity.type
_entity.pdbx_description
1 polymer ?
#
loop_
_entity_poly.entity_id
_entity_poly.type
_entity_poly.pdbx_seq_one_letter_code
_entity_poly.pdbx_strand_id
1 'polypeptide(L)'
;MRIDILYIAGCPNHPATTQAVRELVQSLAAGAEVREIEVKDAAEATQLRFLGSPTVQIDGADIDPAARERTDHSFSCRRYGGGGAPPREMIESAVRERLGA
;
A
#
# COMPACT_ATOMS: atom_id res chain seq x y z
N MET A 1 -2.33 -2.16 -14.63
CA MET A 1 -2.28 -1.66 -13.23
C MET A 1 -1.45 -2.61 -12.39
N ARG A 2 -0.54 -2.05 -11.61
CA ARG A 2 0.28 -2.82 -10.68
C ARG A 2 0.05 -2.29 -9.27
N ILE A 3 -0.22 -3.19 -8.33
CA ILE A 3 -0.42 -2.83 -6.94
C ILE A 3 0.68 -3.48 -6.10
N ASP A 4 1.47 -2.66 -5.44
CA ASP A 4 2.57 -3.11 -4.58
C ASP A 4 2.17 -2.95 -3.12
N ILE A 5 2.33 -4.02 -2.35
CA ILE A 5 2.14 -4.01 -0.91
C ILE A 5 3.52 -4.12 -0.28
N LEU A 6 3.99 -3.01 0.27
CA LEU A 6 5.32 -2.93 0.88
C LEU A 6 5.18 -3.13 2.38
N TYR A 7 5.98 -4.00 2.95
CA TYR A 7 5.83 -4.39 4.36
C TYR A 7 7.17 -4.72 5.01
N ILE A 8 7.17 -4.70 6.33
CA ILE A 8 8.29 -5.17 7.15
C ILE A 8 7.96 -6.57 7.62
N ALA A 9 8.95 -7.47 7.62
CA ALA A 9 8.76 -8.84 8.08
C ALA A 9 8.17 -8.86 9.49
N GLY A 10 7.15 -9.68 9.70
CA GLY A 10 6.46 -9.80 10.99
C GLY A 10 5.39 -8.74 11.24
N CYS A 11 5.10 -7.86 10.29
CA CYS A 11 4.06 -6.85 10.45
C CYS A 11 2.69 -7.50 10.64
N PRO A 12 2.00 -7.25 11.76
CA PRO A 12 0.71 -7.89 12.03
C PRO A 12 -0.41 -7.43 11.10
N ASN A 13 -0.24 -6.28 10.46
CA ASN A 13 -1.25 -5.71 9.56
C ASN A 13 -1.03 -6.08 8.09
N HIS A 14 0.04 -6.77 7.77
CA HIS A 14 0.37 -7.15 6.40
C HIS A 14 -0.61 -8.17 5.81
N PRO A 15 -0.92 -9.30 6.48
CA PRO A 15 -1.80 -10.30 5.88
C PRO A 15 -3.19 -9.77 5.57
N ALA A 16 -3.79 -9.02 6.48
CA ALA A 16 -5.13 -8.47 6.28
C ALA A 16 -5.15 -7.45 5.14
N THR A 17 -4.10 -6.64 5.02
CA THR A 17 -3.98 -5.67 3.93
C THR A 17 -3.88 -6.37 2.60
N THR A 18 -3.05 -7.40 2.50
CA THR A 18 -2.91 -8.19 1.27
C THR A 18 -4.24 -8.83 0.88
N GLN A 19 -4.95 -9.41 1.85
CA GLN A 19 -6.24 -10.02 1.57
C GLN A 19 -7.24 -8.99 1.04
N ALA A 20 -7.33 -7.83 1.67
CA ALA A 20 -8.24 -6.77 1.22
C ALA A 20 -7.92 -6.31 -0.20
N VAL A 21 -6.63 -6.13 -0.50
CA VAL A 21 -6.19 -5.73 -1.85
C VAL A 21 -6.60 -6.79 -2.87
N ARG A 22 -6.33 -8.07 -2.59
CA ARG A 22 -6.64 -9.13 -3.54
C ARG A 22 -8.13 -9.27 -3.77
N GLU A 23 -8.96 -9.13 -2.73
CA GLU A 23 -10.40 -9.17 -2.88
C GLU A 23 -10.92 -8.02 -3.74
N LEU A 24 -10.42 -6.82 -3.51
CA LEU A 24 -10.83 -5.65 -4.30
C LEU A 24 -10.36 -5.75 -5.74
N VAL A 25 -9.15 -6.24 -5.97
CA VAL A 25 -8.63 -6.47 -7.33
C VAL A 25 -9.52 -7.47 -8.08
N GLN A 26 -9.90 -8.55 -7.43
CA GLN A 26 -10.75 -9.56 -8.06
C GLN A 26 -12.10 -8.99 -8.47
N SER A 27 -12.65 -8.07 -7.68
CA SER A 27 -13.95 -7.45 -7.96
C SER A 27 -13.88 -6.30 -8.97
N LEU A 28 -12.82 -5.48 -8.91
CA LEU A 28 -12.77 -4.20 -9.62
C LEU A 28 -11.75 -4.17 -10.75
N ALA A 29 -10.69 -4.94 -10.66
CA ALA A 29 -9.54 -4.83 -11.57
C ALA A 29 -8.85 -6.19 -11.74
N ALA A 30 -9.61 -7.19 -12.19
CA ALA A 30 -9.16 -8.60 -12.22
C ALA A 30 -7.85 -8.83 -12.98
N GLY A 31 -7.46 -7.91 -13.87
CA GLY A 31 -6.19 -8.01 -14.61
C GLY A 31 -5.01 -7.34 -13.93
N ALA A 32 -5.19 -6.74 -12.76
CA ALA A 32 -4.11 -6.04 -12.07
C ALA A 32 -3.09 -7.02 -11.49
N GLU A 33 -1.83 -6.63 -11.55
CA GLU A 33 -0.74 -7.37 -10.91
C GLU A 33 -0.64 -6.94 -9.44
N VAL A 34 -0.58 -7.89 -8.51
CA VAL A 34 -0.41 -7.63 -7.09
C VAL A 34 0.91 -8.22 -6.64
N ARG A 35 1.78 -7.38 -6.07
CA ARG A 35 3.09 -7.82 -5.58
C ARG A 35 3.23 -7.48 -4.10
N GLU A 36 3.85 -8.39 -3.35
CA GLU A 36 4.20 -8.17 -1.96
C GLU A 36 5.71 -7.97 -1.89
N ILE A 37 6.14 -6.83 -1.38
CA ILE A 37 7.55 -6.45 -1.35
C ILE A 37 7.98 -6.22 0.09
N GLU A 38 8.92 -7.04 0.56
CA GLU A 38 9.50 -6.83 1.88
C GLU A 38 10.54 -5.72 1.84
N VAL A 39 10.39 -4.72 2.72
CA VAL A 39 11.37 -3.66 2.91
C VAL A 39 12.29 -4.08 4.05
N LYS A 40 13.59 -4.06 3.81
CA LYS A 40 14.56 -4.69 4.72
C LYS A 40 15.35 -3.71 5.57
N ASP A 41 15.46 -2.45 5.13
CA ASP A 41 16.23 -1.44 5.86
C ASP A 41 15.80 -0.02 5.45
N ALA A 42 16.42 0.97 6.08
CA ALA A 42 16.10 2.37 5.84
C ALA A 42 16.45 2.83 4.43
N ALA A 43 17.49 2.27 3.83
CA ALA A 43 17.89 2.63 2.46
C ALA A 43 16.83 2.17 1.46
N GLU A 44 16.33 0.94 1.61
CA GLU A 44 15.24 0.44 0.78
C GLU A 44 13.96 1.24 0.98
N ALA A 45 13.67 1.64 2.22
CA ALA A 45 12.50 2.47 2.52
C ALA A 45 12.54 3.77 1.71
N THR A 46 13.69 4.41 1.64
CA THR A 46 13.85 5.63 0.85
C THR A 46 13.71 5.35 -0.65
N GLN A 47 14.35 4.32 -1.16
CA GLN A 47 14.30 3.98 -2.58
C GLN A 47 12.87 3.64 -3.04
N LEU A 48 12.11 2.95 -2.21
CA LEU A 48 10.78 2.50 -2.54
C LEU A 48 9.67 3.48 -2.14
N ARG A 49 10.05 4.63 -1.57
CA ARG A 49 9.13 5.65 -1.08
C ARG A 49 8.18 5.08 -0.02
N PHE A 50 8.73 4.28 0.87
CA PHE A 50 8.01 3.56 1.90
C PHE A 50 7.76 4.45 3.12
N LEU A 51 6.50 4.62 3.49
CA LEU A 51 6.10 5.48 4.61
C LEU A 51 5.71 4.69 5.86
N GLY A 52 6.10 3.44 5.92
CA GLY A 52 5.79 2.56 7.04
C GLY A 52 4.97 1.35 6.61
N SER A 53 5.03 0.28 7.41
CA SER A 53 4.38 -0.99 7.09
C SER A 53 2.94 -1.03 7.61
N PRO A 54 1.97 -1.42 6.80
CA PRO A 54 2.07 -1.68 5.36
C PRO A 54 1.85 -0.41 4.54
N THR A 55 2.56 -0.28 3.43
CA THR A 55 2.34 0.77 2.43
C THR A 55 1.78 0.11 1.18
N VAL A 56 0.74 0.68 0.59
CA VAL A 56 0.17 0.20 -0.65
C VAL A 56 0.32 1.27 -1.71
N GLN A 57 0.86 0.88 -2.87
CA GLN A 57 1.07 1.80 -3.99
C GLN A 57 0.42 1.23 -5.25
N ILE A 58 -0.25 2.07 -6.01
CA ILE A 58 -0.81 1.70 -7.30
C ILE A 58 -0.01 2.42 -8.38
N ASP A 59 0.70 1.65 -9.21
CA ASP A 59 1.59 2.18 -10.24
C ASP A 59 2.55 3.23 -9.65
N GLY A 60 3.05 2.96 -8.45
CA GLY A 60 4.01 3.81 -7.75
C GLY A 60 3.42 4.91 -6.90
N ALA A 61 2.12 5.14 -6.93
CA ALA A 61 1.48 6.19 -6.14
C ALA A 61 0.83 5.61 -4.89
N ASP A 62 1.09 6.22 -3.74
CA ASP A 62 0.48 5.81 -2.48
C ASP A 62 -1.05 5.89 -2.57
N ILE A 63 -1.75 4.92 -1.98
CA ILE A 63 -3.21 4.91 -2.00
C ILE A 63 -3.83 6.05 -1.18
N ASP A 64 -3.08 6.60 -0.23
CA ASP A 64 -3.51 7.77 0.52
C ASP A 64 -3.06 9.03 -0.25
N PRO A 65 -3.99 9.78 -0.86
CA PRO A 65 -3.61 10.97 -1.62
C PRO A 65 -2.80 11.98 -0.80
N ALA A 66 -3.08 12.09 0.50
CA ALA A 66 -2.38 13.02 1.37
C ALA A 66 -0.92 12.61 1.61
N ALA A 67 -0.58 11.36 1.34
CA ALA A 67 0.77 10.84 1.56
C ALA A 67 1.64 10.87 0.30
N ARG A 68 1.06 11.16 -0.86
CA ARG A 68 1.79 11.03 -2.14
C ARG A 68 2.97 11.96 -2.28
N GLU A 69 2.95 13.11 -1.62
CA GLU A 69 4.03 14.09 -1.68
C GLU A 69 4.94 14.05 -0.46
N ARG A 70 4.68 13.17 0.50
CA ARG A 70 5.53 13.05 1.68
C ARG A 70 6.89 12.48 1.30
N THR A 71 7.93 12.98 1.97
CA THR A 71 9.30 12.54 1.76
C THR A 71 9.94 11.97 3.03
N ASP A 72 9.18 11.85 4.10
CA ASP A 72 9.65 11.31 5.37
C ASP A 72 9.60 9.77 5.37
N HIS A 73 10.20 9.16 4.35
CA HIS A 73 10.26 7.71 4.20
C HIS A 73 11.09 7.10 5.33
N SER A 74 10.60 6.01 5.91
CA SER A 74 11.29 5.40 7.05
C SER A 74 10.91 3.93 7.21
N PHE A 75 11.85 3.17 7.80
CA PHE A 75 11.65 1.77 8.15
C PHE A 75 10.87 1.72 9.46
N SER A 76 9.55 1.78 9.38
CA SER A 76 8.68 1.98 10.53
C SER A 76 7.31 1.36 10.31
N CYS A 77 6.45 1.45 11.34
CA CYS A 77 5.04 1.07 11.23
C CYS A 77 4.23 2.28 10.80
N ARG A 78 3.28 2.05 9.92
CA ARG A 78 2.41 3.11 9.42
C ARG A 78 1.11 3.16 10.20
N ARG A 79 0.55 4.36 10.33
CA ARG A 79 -0.77 4.56 10.90
C ARG A 79 -1.68 5.18 9.85
N TYR A 80 -2.91 4.67 9.78
CA TYR A 80 -3.95 5.16 8.87
C TYR A 80 -5.10 5.74 9.71
N GLY A 81 -4.83 6.89 10.29
CA GLY A 81 -5.82 7.53 11.15
C GLY A 81 -5.94 6.86 12.51
N GLY A 82 -6.69 5.83 12.68
CA GLY A 82 -6.87 5.14 13.96
C GLY A 82 -6.35 3.72 14.00
N GLY A 83 -5.79 3.22 12.89
CA GLY A 83 -5.35 1.85 12.81
C GLY A 83 -4.06 1.67 12.04
N GLY A 84 -3.50 0.46 12.13
CA GLY A 84 -2.26 0.10 11.47
C GLY A 84 -2.44 -0.45 10.07
N ALA A 85 -3.69 -0.69 9.64
CA ALA A 85 -3.99 -1.14 8.29
C ALA A 85 -4.79 -0.08 7.56
N PRO A 86 -4.63 0.05 6.23
CA PRO A 86 -5.42 1.02 5.48
C PRO A 86 -6.89 0.63 5.50
N PRO A 87 -7.80 1.61 5.65
CA PRO A 87 -9.22 1.33 5.51
C PRO A 87 -9.52 0.75 4.14
N ARG A 88 -10.45 -0.21 4.08
CA ARG A 88 -10.82 -0.82 2.80
C ARG A 88 -11.28 0.21 1.78
N GLU A 89 -12.01 1.22 2.22
CA GLU A 89 -12.50 2.30 1.34
C GLU A 89 -11.36 3.10 0.71
N MET A 90 -10.24 3.26 1.42
CA MET A 90 -9.08 3.96 0.89
C MET A 90 -8.48 3.18 -0.29
N ILE A 91 -8.37 1.85 -0.14
CA ILE A 91 -7.86 0.99 -1.22
C ILE A 91 -8.84 1.04 -2.39
N GLU A 92 -10.12 0.88 -2.12
CA GLU A 92 -11.13 0.89 -3.17
C GLU A 92 -11.14 2.21 -3.94
N SER A 93 -11.11 3.34 -3.24
CA SER A 93 -11.10 4.66 -3.87
C SER A 93 -9.89 4.85 -4.76
N ALA A 94 -8.72 4.40 -4.31
CA ALA A 94 -7.49 4.51 -5.08
C ALA A 94 -7.55 3.64 -6.36
N VAL A 95 -8.10 2.43 -6.26
CA VAL A 95 -8.26 1.56 -7.42
C VAL A 95 -9.22 2.19 -8.43
N ARG A 96 -10.36 2.70 -7.96
CA ARG A 96 -11.35 3.34 -8.83
C ARG A 96 -10.78 4.59 -9.51
N GLU A 97 -10.03 5.40 -8.77
CA GLU A 97 -9.38 6.58 -9.32
C GLU A 97 -8.44 6.19 -10.46
N ARG A 98 -7.64 5.14 -10.25
CA ARG A 98 -6.67 4.68 -11.25
C ARG A 98 -7.35 4.07 -12.48
N LEU A 99 -8.55 3.51 -12.32
CA LEU A 99 -9.33 2.98 -13.43
C LEU A 99 -9.98 4.09 -14.27
N GLY A 100 -9.89 5.33 -13.84
CA GLY A 100 -10.44 6.46 -14.58
C GLY A 100 -11.93 6.66 -14.36
N ALA A 101 -12.46 6.10 -13.30
CA ALA A 101 -13.86 6.25 -12.97
C ALA A 101 -14.14 7.59 -12.31
#